data_18932ac02952398f4f9d00cbdd53c967
#
_entry.id   18932ac02952398f4f9d00cbdd53c967
#
_cell.length_a   1.000
_cell.length_b   1.000
_cell.length_c   1.000
_cell.angle_alpha   90.00
_cell.angle_beta   90.00
_cell.angle_gamma   90.00
#
_symmetry.space_group_name_H-M   'P 1'
#
loop_
_entity.id
_entity.type
_entity.pdbx_description
1 polymer ?
#
loop_
_entity_poly.entity_id
_entity_poly.type
_entity_poly.pdbx_seq_one_letter_code
_entity_poly.pdbx_strand_id
1 'polypeptide(L)'
;MTETDIKKGLAGVVVDVTAISKVNPETNSLLYRGYPVQELAANCTFEEVAYLLWYGELPTPVQLEEFQAFERQHRELSHVAKHAIDLLPLEAHPMDVVRTAVSAYGAADPSVGDASPEAQLDQAKRLFAQLPAIVAYAQRRLRDEEVVEPRDDLGYSANFLHMTFGEVPDLVVVTAFDVSMILYAEHSFNASTFTARVVTSTMADLYSAVTAAIGALKGPLHGGANEAVMHTFDEIVFADRAEQWLDEALAEKRKIMGFGHRVYKNGDSRVPTMKAALDTLLAEYDRPDLGDLYTALEQAMDERKGIKPNLDYPSGPAYHLIGFDTELFTPLFVASRVTGWTAHIREQAAANALIRPLSEYVGSAERHITA
;
A
#
# COMPACT_ATOMS: atom_id res chain seq x y z
N MET A 1 35.77 -14.99 21.66
CA MET A 1 34.35 -14.97 21.27
C MET A 1 34.31 -14.48 19.83
N THR A 2 33.80 -15.28 18.91
CA THR A 2 33.63 -14.84 17.52
C THR A 2 32.60 -13.73 17.51
N GLU A 3 32.97 -12.58 16.98
CA GLU A 3 32.10 -11.40 16.82
C GLU A 3 30.85 -11.85 16.03
N THR A 4 29.66 -11.74 16.62
CA THR A 4 28.43 -12.16 15.95
C THR A 4 28.13 -11.15 14.84
N ASP A 5 28.10 -11.61 13.59
CA ASP A 5 27.80 -10.73 12.42
C ASP A 5 26.31 -10.34 12.42
N ILE A 6 25.99 -9.27 13.15
CA ILE A 6 24.61 -8.77 13.28
C ILE A 6 24.22 -7.99 12.03
N LYS A 7 23.31 -8.55 11.23
CA LYS A 7 22.73 -7.90 10.06
C LYS A 7 21.61 -6.91 10.49
N LYS A 8 21.98 -5.65 10.77
CA LYS A 8 21.03 -4.62 11.18
C LYS A 8 19.90 -4.46 10.15
N GLY A 9 18.66 -4.49 10.62
CA GLY A 9 17.47 -4.39 9.78
C GLY A 9 17.32 -5.54 8.78
N LEU A 10 17.94 -6.70 9.06
CA LEU A 10 17.94 -7.91 8.21
C LEU A 10 18.44 -7.65 6.78
N ALA A 11 19.32 -6.67 6.58
CA ALA A 11 19.83 -6.33 5.25
C ALA A 11 20.58 -7.53 4.63
N GLY A 12 20.10 -8.01 3.47
CA GLY A 12 20.65 -9.16 2.75
C GLY A 12 20.35 -10.52 3.37
N VAL A 13 19.51 -10.59 4.40
CA VAL A 13 19.07 -11.86 5.00
C VAL A 13 17.85 -12.39 4.24
N VAL A 14 17.96 -13.60 3.68
CA VAL A 14 16.82 -14.33 3.15
C VAL A 14 16.18 -15.09 4.31
N VAL A 15 14.94 -14.75 4.64
CA VAL A 15 14.22 -15.30 5.80
C VAL A 15 13.28 -16.44 5.45
N ASP A 16 12.77 -16.46 4.20
CA ASP A 16 11.88 -17.50 3.70
C ASP A 16 11.82 -17.45 2.17
N VAL A 17 11.07 -18.38 1.57
CA VAL A 17 10.75 -18.43 0.14
C VAL A 17 9.37 -17.86 -0.12
N THR A 18 9.11 -17.38 -1.33
CA THR A 18 7.79 -16.95 -1.77
C THR A 18 7.59 -17.22 -3.25
N ALA A 19 6.37 -17.64 -3.60
CA ALA A 19 5.92 -17.78 -4.98
C ALA A 19 5.01 -16.62 -5.43
N ILE A 20 4.81 -15.60 -4.57
CA ILE A 20 3.83 -14.52 -4.82
C ILE A 20 4.43 -13.45 -5.73
N SER A 21 5.61 -12.95 -5.40
CA SER A 21 6.27 -11.91 -6.19
C SER A 21 7.78 -12.00 -6.16
N LYS A 22 8.41 -11.37 -7.15
CA LYS A 22 9.87 -11.25 -7.23
C LYS A 22 10.25 -9.83 -7.64
N VAL A 23 11.02 -9.17 -6.77
CA VAL A 23 11.75 -7.95 -7.14
C VAL A 23 13.09 -8.39 -7.74
N ASN A 24 13.31 -8.12 -9.02
CA ASN A 24 14.55 -8.49 -9.70
C ASN A 24 15.39 -7.23 -10.00
N PRO A 25 16.46 -6.99 -9.22
CA PRO A 25 17.32 -5.83 -9.44
C PRO A 25 18.19 -5.93 -10.71
N GLU A 26 18.41 -7.14 -11.24
CA GLU A 26 19.24 -7.35 -12.44
C GLU A 26 18.52 -6.92 -13.72
N THR A 27 17.24 -7.26 -13.84
CA THR A 27 16.39 -6.88 -14.98
C THR A 27 15.58 -5.63 -14.72
N ASN A 28 15.69 -5.05 -13.52
CA ASN A 28 14.87 -3.95 -13.03
C ASN A 28 13.38 -4.22 -13.26
N SER A 29 12.88 -5.37 -12.78
CA SER A 29 11.49 -5.80 -12.95
C SER A 29 10.86 -6.23 -11.63
N LEU A 30 9.55 -6.07 -11.55
CA LEU A 30 8.68 -6.62 -10.50
C LEU A 30 7.73 -7.61 -11.14
N LEU A 31 7.70 -8.83 -10.61
CA LEU A 31 6.82 -9.90 -11.07
C LEU A 31 5.78 -10.23 -10.01
N TYR A 32 4.52 -10.37 -10.40
CA TYR A 32 3.45 -10.97 -9.60
C TYR A 32 3.11 -12.33 -10.19
N ARG A 33 3.33 -13.41 -9.45
CA ARG A 33 3.10 -14.79 -9.91
C ARG A 33 3.74 -15.09 -11.28
N GLY A 34 4.87 -14.44 -11.58
CA GLY A 34 5.60 -14.60 -12.83
C GLY A 34 5.27 -13.57 -13.92
N TYR A 35 4.20 -12.82 -13.81
CA TYR A 35 3.83 -11.76 -14.77
C TYR A 35 4.51 -10.44 -14.43
N PRO A 36 5.11 -9.73 -15.40
CA PRO A 36 5.62 -8.38 -15.18
C PRO A 36 4.49 -7.42 -14.80
N VAL A 37 4.70 -6.63 -13.73
CA VAL A 37 3.65 -5.73 -13.23
C VAL A 37 3.21 -4.69 -14.24
N GLN A 38 4.10 -4.27 -15.15
CA GLN A 38 3.79 -3.34 -16.23
C GLN A 38 2.80 -3.93 -17.23
N GLU A 39 2.93 -5.24 -17.52
CA GLU A 39 1.99 -5.94 -18.39
C GLU A 39 0.63 -6.12 -17.73
N LEU A 40 0.62 -6.41 -16.43
CA LEU A 40 -0.62 -6.46 -15.65
C LEU A 40 -1.32 -5.11 -15.62
N ALA A 41 -0.60 -4.02 -15.36
CA ALA A 41 -1.15 -2.67 -15.34
C ALA A 41 -1.69 -2.21 -16.72
N ALA A 42 -1.15 -2.74 -17.82
CA ALA A 42 -1.58 -2.39 -19.16
C ALA A 42 -2.78 -3.22 -19.68
N ASN A 43 -3.03 -4.41 -19.11
CA ASN A 43 -3.95 -5.38 -19.71
C ASN A 43 -4.98 -5.98 -18.73
N CYS A 44 -4.85 -5.73 -17.43
CA CYS A 44 -5.71 -6.30 -16.41
C CYS A 44 -6.36 -5.21 -15.56
N THR A 45 -7.48 -5.53 -14.94
CA THR A 45 -8.07 -4.74 -13.85
C THR A 45 -7.44 -5.12 -12.51
N PHE A 46 -7.65 -4.28 -11.50
CA PHE A 46 -7.15 -4.58 -10.14
C PHE A 46 -7.80 -5.84 -9.55
N GLU A 47 -9.08 -6.14 -9.87
CA GLU A 47 -9.74 -7.39 -9.47
C GLU A 47 -9.05 -8.62 -10.07
N GLU A 48 -8.64 -8.56 -11.34
CA GLU A 48 -7.90 -9.67 -11.98
C GLU A 48 -6.53 -9.88 -11.31
N VAL A 49 -5.85 -8.81 -10.93
CA VAL A 49 -4.57 -8.88 -10.22
C VAL A 49 -4.74 -9.39 -8.78
N ALA A 50 -5.78 -8.99 -8.07
CA ALA A 50 -6.12 -9.54 -6.76
C ALA A 50 -6.38 -11.04 -6.84
N TYR A 51 -7.17 -11.48 -7.83
CA TYR A 51 -7.40 -12.89 -8.10
C TYR A 51 -6.08 -13.64 -8.36
N LEU A 52 -5.23 -13.11 -9.26
CA LEU A 52 -3.92 -13.69 -9.56
C LEU A 52 -3.07 -13.90 -8.31
N LEU A 53 -2.99 -12.92 -7.43
CA LEU A 53 -2.16 -12.99 -6.22
C LEU A 53 -2.62 -14.12 -5.29
N TRP A 54 -3.94 -14.35 -5.16
CA TRP A 54 -4.50 -15.37 -4.27
C TRP A 54 -4.56 -16.77 -4.87
N TYR A 55 -4.87 -16.89 -6.16
CA TYR A 55 -5.07 -18.18 -6.84
C TYR A 55 -3.85 -18.67 -7.62
N GLY A 56 -2.93 -17.76 -7.95
CA GLY A 56 -1.68 -18.08 -8.66
C GLY A 56 -1.75 -17.96 -10.17
N GLU A 57 -2.96 -17.88 -10.75
CA GLU A 57 -3.22 -17.74 -12.18
C GLU A 57 -4.25 -16.62 -12.42
N LEU A 58 -4.22 -15.99 -13.59
CA LEU A 58 -5.24 -15.02 -13.99
C LEU A 58 -6.60 -15.72 -14.12
N PRO A 59 -7.71 -15.03 -13.78
CA PRO A 59 -9.04 -15.63 -13.86
C PRO A 59 -9.47 -15.84 -15.29
N THR A 60 -10.22 -16.92 -15.54
CA THR A 60 -11.07 -17.02 -16.72
C THR A 60 -12.22 -16.00 -16.61
N PRO A 61 -12.91 -15.64 -17.72
CA PRO A 61 -14.06 -14.73 -17.65
C PRO A 61 -15.14 -15.14 -16.64
N VAL A 62 -15.43 -16.44 -16.53
CA VAL A 62 -16.41 -16.97 -15.55
C VAL A 62 -15.92 -16.79 -14.12
N GLN A 63 -14.67 -17.10 -13.84
CA GLN A 63 -14.08 -16.91 -12.51
C GLN A 63 -14.01 -15.45 -12.10
N LEU A 64 -13.73 -14.55 -13.04
CA LEU A 64 -13.74 -13.11 -12.79
C LEU A 64 -15.16 -12.64 -12.45
N GLU A 65 -16.16 -13.07 -13.19
CA GLU A 65 -17.57 -12.72 -12.92
C GLU A 65 -18.03 -13.21 -11.53
N GLU A 66 -17.68 -14.45 -11.16
CA GLU A 66 -17.96 -15.01 -9.83
C GLU A 66 -17.25 -14.22 -8.72
N PHE A 67 -16.00 -13.84 -8.94
CA PHE A 67 -15.23 -13.05 -7.98
C PHE A 67 -15.80 -11.63 -7.82
N GLN A 68 -16.14 -10.97 -8.92
CA GLN A 68 -16.78 -9.65 -8.91
C GLN A 68 -18.17 -9.68 -8.27
N ALA A 69 -18.94 -10.74 -8.49
CA ALA A 69 -20.23 -10.92 -7.83
C ALA A 69 -20.09 -11.07 -6.31
N PHE A 70 -19.07 -11.83 -5.85
CA PHE A 70 -18.74 -11.95 -4.43
C PHE A 70 -18.34 -10.60 -3.84
N GLU A 71 -17.48 -9.83 -4.52
CA GLU A 71 -17.03 -8.52 -4.08
C GLU A 71 -18.20 -7.55 -3.93
N ARG A 72 -19.09 -7.46 -4.93
CA ARG A 72 -20.31 -6.62 -4.88
C ARG A 72 -21.21 -6.94 -3.70
N GLN A 73 -21.37 -8.21 -3.34
CA GLN A 73 -22.17 -8.63 -2.18
C GLN A 73 -21.58 -8.19 -0.83
N HIS A 74 -20.28 -7.83 -0.78
CA HIS A 74 -19.59 -7.54 0.46
C HIS A 74 -18.99 -6.13 0.52
N ARG A 75 -19.28 -5.25 -0.45
CA ARG A 75 -18.67 -3.91 -0.57
C ARG A 75 -19.34 -2.83 0.28
N GLU A 76 -20.55 -3.10 0.79
CA GLU A 76 -21.26 -2.18 1.69
C GLU A 76 -20.48 -2.00 3.01
N LEU A 77 -20.38 -0.74 3.49
CA LEU A 77 -19.65 -0.45 4.72
C LEU A 77 -20.27 -1.18 5.91
N SER A 78 -19.49 -2.07 6.53
CA SER A 78 -19.93 -2.81 7.71
C SER A 78 -20.35 -1.88 8.85
N HIS A 79 -21.50 -2.16 9.45
CA HIS A 79 -22.00 -1.42 10.62
C HIS A 79 -20.97 -1.39 11.78
N VAL A 80 -20.24 -2.50 11.99
CA VAL A 80 -19.22 -2.56 13.04
C VAL A 80 -18.04 -1.67 12.70
N ALA A 81 -17.55 -1.70 11.44
CA ALA A 81 -16.48 -0.83 10.99
C ALA A 81 -16.90 0.64 11.09
N LYS A 82 -18.09 0.99 10.57
CA LYS A 82 -18.63 2.35 10.65
C LYS A 82 -18.72 2.84 12.10
N HIS A 83 -19.30 2.04 12.99
CA HIS A 83 -19.43 2.41 14.41
C HIS A 83 -18.07 2.60 15.09
N ALA A 84 -17.10 1.74 14.78
CA ALA A 84 -15.73 1.89 15.29
C ALA A 84 -15.07 3.19 14.81
N ILE A 85 -15.31 3.59 13.56
CA ILE A 85 -14.84 4.86 12.99
C ILE A 85 -15.52 6.05 13.71
N ASP A 86 -16.83 6.00 13.92
CA ASP A 86 -17.62 7.08 14.52
C ASP A 86 -17.20 7.39 15.96
N LEU A 87 -16.62 6.42 16.67
CA LEU A 87 -16.10 6.60 18.03
C LEU A 87 -14.75 7.34 18.09
N LEU A 88 -14.04 7.48 16.97
CA LEU A 88 -12.74 8.13 16.94
C LEU A 88 -12.88 9.66 16.87
N PRO A 89 -11.90 10.43 17.38
CA PRO A 89 -11.85 11.88 17.14
C PRO A 89 -11.82 12.21 15.65
N LEU A 90 -12.39 13.35 15.24
CA LEU A 90 -12.36 13.78 13.83
C LEU A 90 -10.93 14.01 13.33
N GLU A 91 -10.05 14.45 14.22
CA GLU A 91 -8.64 14.72 13.95
C GLU A 91 -7.77 13.45 13.92
N ALA A 92 -8.37 12.27 14.14
CA ALA A 92 -7.63 11.02 14.06
C ALA A 92 -7.09 10.81 12.63
N HIS A 93 -5.79 10.56 12.53
CA HIS A 93 -5.16 10.31 11.24
C HIS A 93 -5.85 9.15 10.52
N PRO A 94 -6.16 9.24 9.20
CA PRO A 94 -6.90 8.22 8.47
C PRO A 94 -6.33 6.80 8.57
N MET A 95 -5.01 6.67 8.70
CA MET A 95 -4.37 5.36 8.95
C MET A 95 -4.77 4.74 10.29
N ASP A 96 -5.02 5.55 11.33
CA ASP A 96 -5.54 5.05 12.62
C ASP A 96 -7.00 4.67 12.50
N VAL A 97 -7.76 5.44 11.72
CA VAL A 97 -9.17 5.14 11.40
C VAL A 97 -9.27 3.78 10.68
N VAL A 98 -8.53 3.58 9.59
CA VAL A 98 -8.53 2.34 8.82
C VAL A 98 -8.06 1.14 9.66
N ARG A 99 -6.97 1.30 10.44
CA ARG A 99 -6.47 0.24 11.32
C ARG A 99 -7.51 -0.19 12.36
N THR A 100 -8.19 0.77 12.98
CA THR A 100 -9.23 0.50 13.98
C THR A 100 -10.43 -0.17 13.35
N ALA A 101 -10.88 0.31 12.20
CA ALA A 101 -12.01 -0.27 11.46
C ALA A 101 -11.73 -1.73 11.05
N VAL A 102 -10.55 -2.01 10.50
CA VAL A 102 -10.15 -3.38 10.11
C VAL A 102 -10.09 -4.31 11.32
N SER A 103 -9.54 -3.86 12.45
CA SER A 103 -9.51 -4.64 13.68
C SER A 103 -10.91 -4.94 14.22
N ALA A 104 -11.79 -3.94 14.23
CA ALA A 104 -13.18 -4.09 14.70
C ALA A 104 -13.98 -5.00 13.76
N TYR A 105 -13.81 -4.84 12.44
CA TYR A 105 -14.43 -5.68 11.41
C TYR A 105 -14.05 -7.15 11.60
N GLY A 106 -12.74 -7.42 11.77
CA GLY A 106 -12.25 -8.78 12.00
C GLY A 106 -12.77 -9.40 13.29
N ALA A 107 -12.83 -8.62 14.38
CA ALA A 107 -13.37 -9.10 15.65
C ALA A 107 -14.87 -9.48 15.58
N ALA A 108 -15.61 -8.93 14.61
CA ALA A 108 -17.01 -9.23 14.38
C ALA A 108 -17.25 -10.34 13.34
N ASP A 109 -16.22 -10.80 12.64
CA ASP A 109 -16.34 -11.88 11.65
C ASP A 109 -16.55 -13.23 12.35
N PRO A 110 -17.71 -13.91 12.15
CA PRO A 110 -17.96 -15.21 12.78
C PRO A 110 -16.91 -16.28 12.40
N SER A 111 -16.22 -16.09 11.28
CA SER A 111 -15.20 -17.04 10.79
C SER A 111 -13.77 -16.70 11.28
N VAL A 112 -13.60 -15.67 12.12
CA VAL A 112 -12.26 -15.19 12.54
C VAL A 112 -11.36 -16.29 13.11
N GLY A 113 -11.92 -17.26 13.81
CA GLY A 113 -11.20 -18.39 14.41
C GLY A 113 -10.94 -19.55 13.44
N ASP A 114 -11.47 -19.52 12.22
CA ASP A 114 -11.26 -20.59 11.23
C ASP A 114 -10.00 -20.30 10.40
N ALA A 115 -8.96 -21.07 10.64
CA ALA A 115 -7.67 -20.98 9.96
C ALA A 115 -7.56 -21.89 8.72
N SER A 116 -8.67 -22.48 8.25
CA SER A 116 -8.66 -23.27 7.02
C SER A 116 -8.28 -22.40 5.81
N PRO A 117 -7.62 -22.96 4.79
CA PRO A 117 -7.25 -22.20 3.58
C PRO A 117 -8.44 -21.55 2.88
N GLU A 118 -9.60 -22.20 2.91
CA GLU A 118 -10.86 -21.73 2.34
C GLU A 118 -11.41 -20.54 3.12
N ALA A 119 -11.47 -20.63 4.45
CA ALA A 119 -11.94 -19.55 5.31
C ALA A 119 -11.00 -18.32 5.22
N GLN A 120 -9.70 -18.52 5.23
CA GLN A 120 -8.72 -17.45 5.07
C GLN A 120 -8.88 -16.74 3.70
N LEU A 121 -9.19 -17.47 2.63
CA LEU A 121 -9.44 -16.87 1.33
C LEU A 121 -10.73 -16.03 1.34
N ASP A 122 -11.79 -16.53 1.96
CA ASP A 122 -13.05 -15.78 2.08
C ASP A 122 -12.90 -14.55 2.98
N GLN A 123 -12.16 -14.64 4.07
CA GLN A 123 -11.79 -13.50 4.91
C GLN A 123 -11.01 -12.44 4.11
N ALA A 124 -10.04 -12.87 3.30
CA ALA A 124 -9.25 -11.97 2.44
C ALA A 124 -10.14 -11.26 1.41
N LYS A 125 -11.03 -11.98 0.74
CA LYS A 125 -11.96 -11.41 -0.26
C LYS A 125 -12.95 -10.43 0.40
N ARG A 126 -13.50 -10.77 1.58
CA ARG A 126 -14.40 -9.86 2.31
C ARG A 126 -13.68 -8.58 2.74
N LEU A 127 -12.46 -8.70 3.24
CA LEU A 127 -11.68 -7.53 3.64
C LEU A 127 -11.32 -6.65 2.42
N PHE A 128 -10.97 -7.27 1.29
CA PHE A 128 -10.76 -6.58 0.02
C PHE A 128 -12.00 -5.76 -0.39
N ALA A 129 -13.19 -6.34 -0.30
CA ALA A 129 -14.44 -5.67 -0.64
C ALA A 129 -14.79 -4.53 0.35
N GLN A 130 -14.43 -4.66 1.64
CA GLN A 130 -14.74 -3.67 2.67
C GLN A 130 -13.81 -2.46 2.67
N LEU A 131 -12.55 -2.62 2.28
CA LEU A 131 -11.54 -1.56 2.40
C LEU A 131 -11.87 -0.29 1.62
N PRO A 132 -12.40 -0.34 0.39
CA PRO A 132 -12.83 0.87 -0.31
C PRO A 132 -13.84 1.70 0.48
N ALA A 133 -14.86 1.05 1.04
CA ALA A 133 -15.88 1.74 1.83
C ALA A 133 -15.31 2.32 3.14
N ILE A 134 -14.41 1.61 3.80
CA ILE A 134 -13.71 2.09 5.01
C ILE A 134 -12.86 3.33 4.69
N VAL A 135 -12.06 3.30 3.62
CA VAL A 135 -11.17 4.40 3.23
C VAL A 135 -11.98 5.59 2.70
N ALA A 136 -12.99 5.33 1.87
CA ALA A 136 -13.89 6.37 1.37
C ALA A 136 -14.61 7.09 2.53
N TYR A 137 -15.11 6.33 3.51
CA TYR A 137 -15.76 6.94 4.67
C TYR A 137 -14.76 7.73 5.53
N ALA A 138 -13.51 7.28 5.66
CA ALA A 138 -12.48 8.05 6.37
C ALA A 138 -12.27 9.44 5.73
N GLN A 139 -12.22 9.53 4.39
CA GLN A 139 -12.12 10.82 3.70
C GLN A 139 -13.38 11.67 3.86
N ARG A 140 -14.55 11.10 3.60
CA ARG A 140 -15.82 11.84 3.69
C ARG A 140 -16.02 12.42 5.09
N ARG A 141 -15.68 11.64 6.11
CA ARG A 141 -15.74 12.09 7.51
C ARG A 141 -14.80 13.28 7.80
N LEU A 142 -13.59 13.33 7.22
CA LEU A 142 -12.70 14.49 7.33
C LEU A 142 -13.32 15.77 6.73
N ARG A 143 -14.17 15.60 5.72
CA ARG A 143 -14.86 16.69 5.03
C ARG A 143 -16.26 17.00 5.59
N ASP A 144 -16.65 16.35 6.69
CA ASP A 144 -18.01 16.45 7.28
C ASP A 144 -19.11 16.07 6.27
N GLU A 145 -18.84 15.02 5.47
CA GLU A 145 -19.73 14.51 4.44
C GLU A 145 -20.32 13.15 4.83
N GLU A 146 -21.55 12.88 4.37
CA GLU A 146 -22.24 11.62 4.62
C GLU A 146 -21.62 10.45 3.85
N VAL A 147 -21.87 9.21 4.32
CA VAL A 147 -21.52 7.98 3.59
C VAL A 147 -22.20 7.96 2.23
N VAL A 148 -21.47 7.54 1.21
CA VAL A 148 -22.02 7.24 -0.13
C VAL A 148 -22.09 5.72 -0.29
N GLU A 149 -23.28 5.23 -0.60
CA GLU A 149 -23.52 3.80 -0.79
C GLU A 149 -22.84 3.29 -2.07
N PRO A 150 -22.36 2.05 -2.09
CA PRO A 150 -21.78 1.46 -3.30
C PRO A 150 -22.81 1.25 -4.40
N ARG A 151 -22.34 1.16 -5.64
CA ARG A 151 -23.17 0.89 -6.82
C ARG A 151 -22.78 -0.45 -7.44
N ASP A 152 -23.77 -1.30 -7.70
CA ASP A 152 -23.55 -2.65 -8.25
C ASP A 152 -23.16 -2.67 -9.74
N ASP A 153 -23.44 -1.59 -10.47
CA ASP A 153 -23.12 -1.44 -11.89
C ASP A 153 -21.67 -0.98 -12.15
N LEU A 154 -20.91 -0.66 -11.09
CA LEU A 154 -19.52 -0.19 -11.18
C LEU A 154 -18.53 -1.32 -10.85
N GLY A 155 -17.38 -1.32 -11.54
CA GLY A 155 -16.21 -2.10 -11.16
C GLY A 155 -15.54 -1.52 -9.91
N TYR A 156 -14.57 -2.24 -9.34
CA TYR A 156 -13.97 -1.94 -8.05
C TYR A 156 -13.44 -0.50 -7.95
N SER A 157 -12.54 -0.09 -8.85
CA SER A 157 -11.90 1.24 -8.81
C SER A 157 -12.89 2.37 -9.05
N ALA A 158 -13.82 2.22 -10.00
CA ALA A 158 -14.88 3.21 -10.24
C ALA A 158 -15.82 3.35 -9.04
N ASN A 159 -16.18 2.23 -8.40
CA ASN A 159 -17.02 2.24 -7.21
C ASN A 159 -16.30 2.85 -6.00
N PHE A 160 -15.00 2.59 -5.84
CA PHE A 160 -14.19 3.21 -4.79
C PHE A 160 -14.21 4.74 -4.92
N LEU A 161 -13.93 5.27 -6.12
CA LEU A 161 -13.96 6.70 -6.40
C LEU A 161 -15.36 7.29 -6.20
N HIS A 162 -16.41 6.56 -6.66
CA HIS A 162 -17.79 6.96 -6.40
C HIS A 162 -18.10 7.09 -4.91
N MET A 163 -17.76 6.10 -4.09
CA MET A 163 -17.98 6.17 -2.64
C MET A 163 -17.17 7.30 -1.97
N THR A 164 -16.03 7.64 -2.53
CA THR A 164 -15.16 8.70 -2.00
C THR A 164 -15.70 10.09 -2.34
N PHE A 165 -16.08 10.33 -3.60
CA PHE A 165 -16.41 11.67 -4.12
C PHE A 165 -17.91 11.92 -4.32
N GLY A 166 -18.75 10.89 -4.26
CA GLY A 166 -20.19 10.98 -4.51
C GLY A 166 -20.56 10.92 -6.00
N GLU A 167 -19.58 10.87 -6.88
CA GLU A 167 -19.74 10.79 -8.33
C GLU A 167 -18.73 9.83 -8.95
N VAL A 168 -18.97 9.39 -10.18
CA VAL A 168 -18.04 8.56 -10.93
C VAL A 168 -17.21 9.47 -11.81
N PRO A 169 -15.88 9.56 -11.61
CA PRO A 169 -15.00 10.36 -12.46
C PRO A 169 -14.92 9.81 -13.89
N ASP A 170 -14.36 10.60 -14.80
CA ASP A 170 -14.09 10.19 -16.16
C ASP A 170 -13.20 8.94 -16.22
N LEU A 171 -13.37 8.14 -17.29
CA LEU A 171 -12.67 6.86 -17.44
C LEU A 171 -11.15 6.98 -17.34
N VAL A 172 -10.57 8.11 -17.78
CA VAL A 172 -9.13 8.36 -17.67
C VAL A 172 -8.67 8.38 -16.21
N VAL A 173 -9.46 8.97 -15.34
CA VAL A 173 -9.20 9.06 -13.90
C VAL A 173 -9.34 7.69 -13.24
N VAL A 174 -10.42 6.95 -13.57
CA VAL A 174 -10.63 5.58 -13.08
C VAL A 174 -9.49 4.67 -13.50
N THR A 175 -9.03 4.78 -14.75
CA THR A 175 -7.92 3.97 -15.28
C THR A 175 -6.61 4.29 -14.56
N ALA A 176 -6.29 5.56 -14.36
CA ALA A 176 -5.07 5.98 -13.65
C ALA A 176 -5.08 5.49 -12.19
N PHE A 177 -6.24 5.54 -11.54
CA PHE A 177 -6.41 5.00 -10.19
C PHE A 177 -6.23 3.48 -10.16
N ASP A 178 -6.85 2.75 -11.09
CA ASP A 178 -6.73 1.29 -11.20
C ASP A 178 -5.27 0.86 -11.42
N VAL A 179 -4.54 1.53 -12.31
CA VAL A 179 -3.09 1.34 -12.51
C VAL A 179 -2.34 1.52 -11.19
N SER A 180 -2.63 2.55 -10.42
CA SER A 180 -1.97 2.76 -9.13
C SER A 180 -2.25 1.62 -8.15
N MET A 181 -3.49 1.14 -8.09
CA MET A 181 -3.87 0.00 -7.25
C MET A 181 -3.09 -1.27 -7.62
N ILE A 182 -2.92 -1.56 -8.92
CA ILE A 182 -2.12 -2.69 -9.40
C ILE A 182 -0.65 -2.55 -9.00
N LEU A 183 -0.06 -1.36 -9.15
CA LEU A 183 1.36 -1.14 -8.86
C LEU A 183 1.69 -1.20 -7.35
N TYR A 184 0.73 -0.88 -6.48
CA TYR A 184 0.88 -0.97 -5.02
C TYR A 184 0.51 -2.33 -4.44
N ALA A 185 -0.15 -3.22 -5.20
CA ALA A 185 -0.74 -4.47 -4.72
C ALA A 185 0.24 -5.37 -3.98
N GLU A 186 1.50 -5.47 -4.46
CA GLU A 186 2.48 -6.39 -3.89
C GLU A 186 3.92 -5.89 -4.10
N HIS A 187 4.83 -6.23 -3.17
CA HIS A 187 6.26 -5.93 -3.28
C HIS A 187 7.12 -6.82 -2.35
N SER A 188 6.96 -8.13 -2.45
CA SER A 188 7.73 -9.14 -1.71
C SER A 188 7.77 -8.88 -0.18
N PHE A 189 8.86 -9.19 0.50
CA PHE A 189 9.01 -9.05 1.96
C PHE A 189 9.37 -7.61 2.37
N ASN A 190 8.56 -6.63 1.97
CA ASN A 190 8.66 -5.28 2.55
C ASN A 190 8.29 -5.31 4.04
N ALA A 191 8.50 -4.19 4.74
CA ALA A 191 8.35 -4.12 6.20
C ALA A 191 6.95 -4.52 6.68
N SER A 192 5.87 -4.07 6.03
CA SER A 192 4.50 -4.41 6.44
C SER A 192 4.13 -5.86 6.11
N THR A 193 4.53 -6.36 4.94
CA THR A 193 4.36 -7.77 4.56
C THR A 193 5.09 -8.70 5.52
N PHE A 194 6.35 -8.37 5.88
CA PHE A 194 7.09 -9.17 6.85
C PHE A 194 6.46 -9.12 8.24
N THR A 195 5.93 -7.96 8.66
CA THR A 195 5.16 -7.85 9.91
C THR A 195 3.93 -8.76 9.90
N ALA A 196 3.17 -8.79 8.80
CA ALA A 196 2.03 -9.71 8.65
C ALA A 196 2.47 -11.17 8.80
N ARG A 197 3.56 -11.57 8.14
CA ARG A 197 4.11 -12.94 8.24
C ARG A 197 4.56 -13.27 9.66
N VAL A 198 5.19 -12.33 10.37
CA VAL A 198 5.58 -12.53 11.79
C VAL A 198 4.36 -12.80 12.66
N VAL A 199 3.29 -12.00 12.52
CA VAL A 199 2.05 -12.21 13.27
C VAL A 199 1.40 -13.56 12.90
N THR A 200 1.28 -13.84 11.61
CA THR A 200 0.75 -15.11 11.11
C THR A 200 1.54 -16.31 11.66
N SER A 201 2.86 -16.18 11.79
CA SER A 201 3.71 -17.25 12.29
C SER A 201 3.39 -17.69 13.73
N THR A 202 2.70 -16.85 14.49
CA THR A 202 2.18 -17.14 15.83
C THR A 202 0.85 -17.88 15.83
N MET A 203 0.28 -18.14 14.65
CA MET A 203 -1.07 -18.70 14.43
C MET A 203 -2.20 -17.73 14.84
N ALA A 204 -1.94 -16.43 14.85
CA ALA A 204 -2.98 -15.41 14.98
C ALA A 204 -3.82 -15.35 13.68
N ASP A 205 -5.05 -14.85 13.82
CA ASP A 205 -6.01 -14.72 12.72
C ASP A 205 -5.54 -13.73 11.63
N LEU A 206 -6.14 -13.83 10.45
CA LEU A 206 -5.83 -12.99 9.28
C LEU A 206 -5.97 -11.48 9.58
N TYR A 207 -7.03 -11.07 10.27
CA TYR A 207 -7.29 -9.65 10.56
C TYR A 207 -6.26 -9.07 11.54
N SER A 208 -5.81 -9.85 12.52
CA SER A 208 -4.71 -9.47 13.42
C SER A 208 -3.42 -9.23 12.65
N ALA A 209 -3.10 -10.10 11.69
CA ALA A 209 -1.92 -9.94 10.84
C ALA A 209 -2.01 -8.71 9.93
N VAL A 210 -3.17 -8.47 9.31
CA VAL A 210 -3.41 -7.28 8.47
C VAL A 210 -3.38 -6.00 9.33
N THR A 211 -4.00 -6.00 10.51
CA THR A 211 -3.97 -4.84 11.44
C THR A 211 -2.53 -4.47 11.81
N ALA A 212 -1.67 -5.46 12.07
CA ALA A 212 -0.26 -5.23 12.34
C ALA A 212 0.50 -4.68 11.11
N ALA A 213 0.18 -5.18 9.92
CA ALA A 213 0.75 -4.69 8.66
C ALA A 213 0.38 -3.22 8.41
N ILE A 214 -0.88 -2.82 8.68
CA ILE A 214 -1.33 -1.43 8.60
C ILE A 214 -0.52 -0.54 9.57
N GLY A 215 -0.29 -1.02 10.79
CA GLY A 215 0.56 -0.33 11.78
C GLY A 215 1.99 -0.13 11.29
N ALA A 216 2.58 -1.15 10.65
CA ALA A 216 3.92 -1.04 10.06
C ALA A 216 3.95 -0.10 8.83
N LEU A 217 2.88 -0.11 8.01
CA LEU A 217 2.77 0.74 6.83
C LEU A 217 2.66 2.22 7.20
N LYS A 218 2.00 2.57 8.30
CA LYS A 218 1.89 3.95 8.82
C LYS A 218 3.25 4.59 9.09
N GLY A 219 4.28 3.79 9.36
CA GLY A 219 5.61 4.32 9.71
C GLY A 219 6.23 5.19 8.61
N PRO A 220 6.83 6.35 8.93
CA PRO A 220 7.36 7.30 7.95
C PRO A 220 8.55 6.76 7.13
N LEU A 221 9.12 5.61 7.53
CA LEU A 221 10.15 4.92 6.76
C LEU A 221 9.57 3.87 5.81
N HIS A 222 8.24 3.79 5.67
CA HIS A 222 7.56 2.81 4.82
C HIS A 222 6.47 3.46 3.97
N GLY A 223 5.22 3.57 4.44
CA GLY A 223 4.08 3.96 3.60
C GLY A 223 3.85 5.46 3.43
N GLY A 224 4.28 6.31 4.36
CA GLY A 224 4.00 7.75 4.33
C GLY A 224 4.86 8.57 3.34
N ALA A 225 5.53 7.92 2.38
CA ALA A 225 6.40 8.63 1.44
C ALA A 225 5.63 9.40 0.37
N ASN A 226 4.49 8.90 -0.09
CA ASN A 226 3.63 9.57 -1.07
C ASN A 226 2.98 10.85 -0.51
N GLU A 227 2.55 10.85 0.75
CA GLU A 227 2.10 12.05 1.47
C GLU A 227 3.22 13.09 1.57
N ALA A 228 4.43 12.65 1.95
CA ALA A 228 5.59 13.52 2.09
C ALA A 228 6.05 14.13 0.75
N VAL A 229 5.82 13.48 -0.39
CA VAL A 229 6.06 14.05 -1.72
C VAL A 229 5.17 15.27 -1.96
N MET A 230 3.87 15.19 -1.63
CA MET A 230 2.98 16.34 -1.80
C MET A 230 3.35 17.50 -0.87
N HIS A 231 3.69 17.22 0.38
CA HIS A 231 4.21 18.27 1.28
C HIS A 231 5.48 18.93 0.72
N THR A 232 6.36 18.15 0.07
CA THR A 232 7.52 18.72 -0.62
C THR A 232 7.11 19.62 -1.78
N PHE A 233 6.12 19.24 -2.57
CA PHE A 233 5.61 20.05 -3.68
C PHE A 233 4.95 21.33 -3.17
N ASP A 234 4.21 21.26 -2.08
CA ASP A 234 3.60 22.42 -1.41
C ASP A 234 4.64 23.39 -0.85
N GLU A 235 5.81 22.91 -0.39
CA GLU A 235 6.93 23.76 0.04
C GLU A 235 7.62 24.44 -1.16
N ILE A 236 7.80 23.74 -2.27
CA ILE A 236 8.51 24.25 -3.45
C ILE A 236 7.61 25.23 -4.22
N VAL A 237 6.35 24.90 -4.47
CA VAL A 237 5.30 25.63 -5.18
C VAL A 237 5.56 25.80 -6.68
N PHE A 238 6.73 26.28 -7.09
CA PHE A 238 7.08 26.58 -8.49
C PHE A 238 8.31 25.81 -8.94
N ALA A 239 8.29 25.34 -10.19
CA ALA A 239 9.36 24.51 -10.77
C ALA A 239 10.75 25.18 -10.72
N ASP A 240 10.82 26.49 -10.93
CA ASP A 240 12.08 27.26 -10.91
C ASP A 240 12.73 27.35 -9.52
N ARG A 241 12.02 26.98 -8.45
CA ARG A 241 12.54 26.91 -7.08
C ARG A 241 13.04 25.53 -6.67
N ALA A 242 12.81 24.50 -7.49
CA ALA A 242 13.08 23.11 -7.11
C ALA A 242 14.56 22.87 -6.81
N GLU A 243 15.47 23.41 -7.61
CA GLU A 243 16.91 23.25 -7.38
C GLU A 243 17.36 23.94 -6.08
N GLN A 244 16.95 25.19 -5.85
CA GLN A 244 17.32 25.92 -4.63
C GLN A 244 16.77 25.21 -3.39
N TRP A 245 15.49 24.83 -3.41
CA TRP A 245 14.88 24.10 -2.30
C TRP A 245 15.63 22.80 -1.99
N LEU A 246 16.01 22.05 -3.04
CA LEU A 246 16.76 20.81 -2.88
C LEU A 246 18.14 21.05 -2.25
N ASP A 247 18.87 22.07 -2.73
CA ASP A 247 20.19 22.40 -2.19
C ASP A 247 20.11 22.79 -0.70
N GLU A 248 19.09 23.58 -0.30
CA GLU A 248 18.81 23.92 1.09
C GLU A 248 18.47 22.69 1.94
N ALA A 249 17.55 21.83 1.45
CA ALA A 249 17.15 20.60 2.14
C ALA A 249 18.33 19.63 2.33
N LEU A 250 19.20 19.51 1.33
CA LEU A 250 20.40 18.67 1.41
C LEU A 250 21.44 19.24 2.39
N ALA A 251 21.61 20.57 2.45
CA ALA A 251 22.49 21.24 3.42
C ALA A 251 22.02 20.99 4.86
N GLU A 252 20.70 20.98 5.09
CA GLU A 252 20.08 20.64 6.36
C GLU A 252 20.04 19.14 6.65
N LYS A 253 20.50 18.30 5.74
CA LYS A 253 20.45 16.82 5.81
C LYS A 253 19.00 16.27 5.91
N ARG A 254 18.05 17.00 5.36
CA ARG A 254 16.66 16.53 5.24
C ARG A 254 16.63 15.30 4.33
N LYS A 255 15.79 14.34 4.69
CA LYS A 255 15.51 13.18 3.83
C LYS A 255 14.49 13.59 2.77
N ILE A 256 14.85 13.42 1.51
CA ILE A 256 13.94 13.71 0.39
C ILE A 256 13.13 12.46 0.10
N MET A 257 11.83 12.53 0.37
CA MET A 257 10.91 11.40 0.18
C MET A 257 10.53 11.27 -1.30
N GLY A 258 10.07 10.08 -1.71
CA GLY A 258 9.78 9.79 -3.12
C GLY A 258 11.00 9.38 -3.95
N PHE A 259 12.20 9.38 -3.39
CA PHE A 259 13.45 9.02 -4.07
C PHE A 259 14.19 7.88 -3.40
N GLY A 260 14.84 7.04 -4.24
CA GLY A 260 15.63 5.91 -3.80
C GLY A 260 14.78 4.70 -3.41
N HIS A 261 15.40 3.53 -3.48
CA HIS A 261 14.76 2.27 -3.14
C HIS A 261 15.78 1.31 -2.52
N ARG A 262 15.32 0.50 -1.56
CA ARG A 262 16.21 -0.41 -0.82
C ARG A 262 16.73 -1.56 -1.68
N VAL A 263 15.97 -1.98 -2.70
CA VAL A 263 16.27 -3.12 -3.57
C VAL A 263 16.70 -2.69 -4.96
N TYR A 264 15.92 -1.81 -5.61
CA TYR A 264 16.25 -1.31 -6.94
C TYR A 264 17.50 -0.39 -6.90
N LYS A 265 18.44 -0.63 -7.83
CA LYS A 265 19.66 0.18 -7.95
C LYS A 265 19.57 1.21 -9.08
N ASN A 266 18.76 0.92 -10.10
CA ASN A 266 18.64 1.70 -11.34
C ASN A 266 17.27 2.40 -11.46
N GLY A 267 16.61 2.70 -10.32
CA GLY A 267 15.27 3.23 -10.27
C GLY A 267 14.19 2.14 -10.10
N ASP A 268 13.06 2.51 -9.56
CA ASP A 268 11.92 1.62 -9.32
C ASP A 268 11.21 1.31 -10.64
N SER A 269 11.10 0.02 -10.98
CA SER A 269 10.52 -0.45 -12.25
C SER A 269 9.06 -0.05 -12.49
N ARG A 270 8.35 0.35 -11.44
CA ARG A 270 6.95 0.78 -11.49
C ARG A 270 6.79 2.24 -11.91
N VAL A 271 7.83 3.05 -11.71
CA VAL A 271 7.79 4.51 -11.95
C VAL A 271 7.38 4.86 -13.38
N PRO A 272 7.93 4.25 -14.45
CA PRO A 272 7.52 4.62 -15.81
C PRO A 272 6.02 4.43 -16.07
N THR A 273 5.43 3.35 -15.55
CA THR A 273 3.99 3.06 -15.69
C THR A 273 3.14 4.06 -14.91
N MET A 274 3.51 4.36 -13.66
CA MET A 274 2.78 5.34 -12.85
C MET A 274 2.96 6.76 -13.38
N LYS A 275 4.15 7.11 -13.89
CA LYS A 275 4.39 8.42 -14.53
C LYS A 275 3.53 8.61 -15.78
N ALA A 276 3.36 7.57 -16.60
CA ALA A 276 2.47 7.63 -17.75
C ALA A 276 1.00 7.87 -17.33
N ALA A 277 0.55 7.24 -16.25
CA ALA A 277 -0.77 7.50 -15.68
C ALA A 277 -0.88 8.94 -15.13
N LEU A 278 0.14 9.44 -14.45
CA LEU A 278 0.20 10.83 -14.01
C LEU A 278 0.15 11.80 -15.21
N ASP A 279 0.87 11.52 -16.30
CA ASP A 279 0.85 12.39 -17.48
C ASP A 279 -0.55 12.51 -18.11
N THR A 280 -1.34 11.43 -18.10
CA THR A 280 -2.73 11.49 -18.56
C THR A 280 -3.59 12.34 -17.64
N LEU A 281 -3.39 12.27 -16.31
CA LEU A 281 -4.11 13.13 -15.36
C LEU A 281 -3.69 14.61 -15.45
N LEU A 282 -2.41 14.88 -15.65
CA LEU A 282 -1.91 16.24 -15.87
C LEU A 282 -2.56 16.90 -17.11
N ALA A 283 -2.73 16.12 -18.17
CA ALA A 283 -3.40 16.58 -19.39
C ALA A 283 -4.92 16.74 -19.18
N GLU A 284 -5.57 15.80 -18.48
CA GLU A 284 -7.01 15.84 -18.20
C GLU A 284 -7.40 17.07 -17.38
N TYR A 285 -6.60 17.41 -16.37
CA TYR A 285 -6.86 18.52 -15.47
C TYR A 285 -6.18 19.83 -15.85
N ASP A 286 -5.52 19.90 -17.03
CA ASP A 286 -4.76 21.08 -17.52
C ASP A 286 -3.78 21.63 -16.45
N ARG A 287 -2.93 20.75 -15.91
CA ARG A 287 -1.97 21.05 -14.83
C ARG A 287 -0.50 20.90 -15.29
N PRO A 288 -0.05 21.63 -16.33
CA PRO A 288 1.35 21.60 -16.75
C PRO A 288 2.31 22.10 -15.66
N ASP A 289 1.86 23.01 -14.80
CA ASP A 289 2.61 23.55 -13.66
C ASP A 289 3.11 22.44 -12.71
N LEU A 290 2.24 21.49 -12.39
CA LEU A 290 2.58 20.35 -11.52
C LEU A 290 3.52 19.38 -12.24
N GLY A 291 3.35 19.18 -13.55
CA GLY A 291 4.25 18.39 -14.39
C GLY A 291 5.65 18.99 -14.50
N ASP A 292 5.73 20.31 -14.64
CA ASP A 292 7.00 21.06 -14.67
C ASP A 292 7.72 20.96 -13.32
N LEU A 293 7.01 21.11 -12.19
CA LEU A 293 7.56 20.94 -10.84
C LEU A 293 8.08 19.51 -10.61
N TYR A 294 7.29 18.48 -11.01
CA TYR A 294 7.71 17.09 -10.96
C TYR A 294 9.03 16.90 -11.69
N THR A 295 9.12 17.37 -12.93
CA THR A 295 10.30 17.20 -13.79
C THR A 295 11.51 17.95 -13.24
N ALA A 296 11.32 19.17 -12.75
CA ALA A 296 12.41 19.99 -12.20
C ALA A 296 13.05 19.36 -10.96
N LEU A 297 12.23 18.86 -10.02
CA LEU A 297 12.75 18.21 -8.81
C LEU A 297 13.41 16.86 -9.11
N GLU A 298 12.84 16.06 -10.05
CA GLU A 298 13.46 14.81 -10.49
C GLU A 298 14.84 15.05 -11.11
N GLN A 299 14.97 16.03 -12.01
CA GLN A 299 16.24 16.40 -12.64
C GLN A 299 17.24 16.90 -11.62
N ALA A 300 16.84 17.81 -10.73
CA ALA A 300 17.71 18.33 -9.68
C ALA A 300 18.23 17.20 -8.77
N MET A 301 17.40 16.25 -8.40
CA MET A 301 17.78 15.10 -7.56
C MET A 301 18.75 14.15 -8.29
N ASP A 302 18.52 13.91 -9.58
CA ASP A 302 19.43 13.11 -10.40
C ASP A 302 20.81 13.76 -10.53
N GLU A 303 20.87 15.07 -10.84
CA GLU A 303 22.10 15.83 -10.97
C GLU A 303 22.89 15.93 -9.67
N ARG A 304 22.23 16.15 -8.52
CA ARG A 304 22.89 16.34 -7.21
C ARG A 304 23.29 15.04 -6.54
N LYS A 305 22.53 13.97 -6.74
CA LYS A 305 22.68 12.71 -5.99
C LYS A 305 22.73 11.45 -6.85
N GLY A 306 22.29 11.49 -8.10
CA GLY A 306 22.12 10.30 -8.94
C GLY A 306 21.07 9.33 -8.39
N ILE A 307 20.11 9.83 -7.60
CA ILE A 307 19.06 8.99 -6.97
C ILE A 307 17.78 9.16 -7.75
N LYS A 308 17.25 8.03 -8.24
CA LYS A 308 16.02 7.99 -9.06
C LYS A 308 14.77 7.94 -8.21
N PRO A 309 13.62 8.38 -8.76
CA PRO A 309 12.31 8.24 -8.13
C PRO A 309 11.97 6.79 -7.76
N ASN A 310 11.17 6.65 -6.72
CA ASN A 310 10.42 5.43 -6.43
C ASN A 310 8.92 5.64 -6.73
N LEU A 311 8.10 4.60 -6.56
CA LEU A 311 6.66 4.64 -6.91
C LEU A 311 5.91 5.80 -6.24
N ASP A 312 6.28 6.19 -5.02
CA ASP A 312 5.57 7.23 -4.26
C ASP A 312 5.70 8.61 -4.92
N TYR A 313 6.77 8.85 -5.68
CA TYR A 313 7.03 10.13 -6.31
C TYR A 313 5.98 10.51 -7.38
N PRO A 314 5.64 9.68 -8.37
CA PRO A 314 4.54 9.94 -9.30
C PRO A 314 3.16 9.72 -8.68
N SER A 315 3.02 8.89 -7.63
CA SER A 315 1.72 8.57 -7.05
C SER A 315 1.14 9.72 -6.23
N GLY A 316 1.97 10.49 -5.50
CA GLY A 316 1.52 11.65 -4.74
C GLY A 316 0.76 12.65 -5.60
N PRO A 317 1.39 13.23 -6.65
CA PRO A 317 0.71 14.14 -7.57
C PRO A 317 -0.51 13.53 -8.27
N ALA A 318 -0.48 12.23 -8.60
CA ALA A 318 -1.62 11.56 -9.21
C ALA A 318 -2.84 11.53 -8.28
N TYR A 319 -2.66 11.14 -7.03
CA TYR A 319 -3.74 11.12 -6.04
C TYR A 319 -4.25 12.52 -5.71
N HIS A 320 -3.36 13.51 -5.67
CA HIS A 320 -3.74 14.92 -5.52
C HIS A 320 -4.65 15.38 -6.67
N LEU A 321 -4.30 15.08 -7.92
CA LEU A 321 -5.11 15.43 -9.10
C LEU A 321 -6.47 14.71 -9.11
N ILE A 322 -6.54 13.46 -8.67
CA ILE A 322 -7.79 12.71 -8.52
C ILE A 322 -8.70 13.34 -7.47
N GLY A 323 -8.15 14.10 -6.52
CA GLY A 323 -8.91 14.85 -5.50
C GLY A 323 -8.89 14.23 -4.11
N PHE A 324 -8.01 13.26 -3.83
CA PHE A 324 -7.82 12.74 -2.48
C PHE A 324 -7.11 13.75 -1.57
N ASP A 325 -7.54 13.84 -0.31
CA ASP A 325 -6.81 14.55 0.72
C ASP A 325 -5.47 13.84 0.98
N THR A 326 -4.41 14.59 1.21
CA THR A 326 -3.03 14.05 1.28
C THR A 326 -2.91 12.96 2.34
N GLU A 327 -3.60 13.09 3.47
CA GLU A 327 -3.61 12.12 4.57
C GLU A 327 -4.25 10.77 4.20
N LEU A 328 -4.96 10.69 3.06
CA LEU A 328 -5.56 9.45 2.56
C LEU A 328 -4.61 8.62 1.67
N PHE A 329 -3.49 9.16 1.23
CA PHE A 329 -2.60 8.46 0.29
C PHE A 329 -2.07 7.14 0.86
N THR A 330 -1.68 7.11 2.14
CA THR A 330 -1.29 5.86 2.80
C THR A 330 -2.47 4.90 3.02
N PRO A 331 -3.69 5.32 3.40
CA PRO A 331 -4.91 4.51 3.33
C PRO A 331 -5.22 3.88 1.96
N LEU A 332 -5.01 4.61 0.85
CA LEU A 332 -5.13 4.03 -0.49
C LEU A 332 -4.13 2.90 -0.72
N PHE A 333 -2.90 3.07 -0.22
CA PHE A 333 -1.90 2.01 -0.22
C PHE A 333 -2.37 0.77 0.58
N VAL A 334 -3.06 0.94 1.72
CA VAL A 334 -3.65 -0.19 2.47
C VAL A 334 -4.66 -0.94 1.59
N ALA A 335 -5.59 -0.21 0.94
CA ALA A 335 -6.64 -0.82 0.12
C ALA A 335 -6.08 -1.63 -1.05
N SER A 336 -4.95 -1.20 -1.62
CA SER A 336 -4.24 -1.97 -2.63
C SER A 336 -3.46 -3.15 -2.03
N ARG A 337 -2.61 -2.88 -1.04
CA ARG A 337 -1.64 -3.83 -0.49
C ARG A 337 -2.27 -4.97 0.30
N VAL A 338 -3.51 -4.86 0.72
CA VAL A 338 -4.23 -5.96 1.38
C VAL A 338 -4.22 -7.25 0.55
N THR A 339 -4.23 -7.14 -0.77
CA THR A 339 -4.14 -8.27 -1.69
C THR A 339 -2.83 -9.03 -1.52
N GLY A 340 -1.71 -8.32 -1.50
CA GLY A 340 -0.39 -8.88 -1.24
C GLY A 340 -0.24 -9.40 0.19
N TRP A 341 -0.65 -8.63 1.21
CA TRP A 341 -0.57 -9.07 2.59
C TRP A 341 -1.33 -10.37 2.82
N THR A 342 -2.57 -10.46 2.35
CA THR A 342 -3.39 -11.66 2.56
C THR A 342 -2.90 -12.87 1.75
N ALA A 343 -2.30 -12.65 0.58
CA ALA A 343 -1.59 -13.71 -0.15
C ALA A 343 -0.41 -14.25 0.68
N HIS A 344 0.42 -13.35 1.24
CA HIS A 344 1.56 -13.74 2.09
C HIS A 344 1.14 -14.36 3.42
N ILE A 345 0.05 -13.91 4.04
CA ILE A 345 -0.52 -14.53 5.25
C ILE A 345 -0.90 -15.98 4.97
N ARG A 346 -1.60 -16.22 3.86
CA ARG A 346 -2.01 -17.58 3.45
C ARG A 346 -0.82 -18.46 3.09
N GLU A 347 0.19 -17.92 2.39
CA GLU A 347 1.43 -18.64 2.10
C GLU A 347 2.19 -19.01 3.38
N GLN A 348 2.30 -18.09 4.34
CA GLN A 348 2.91 -18.35 5.65
C GLN A 348 2.12 -19.41 6.43
N ALA A 349 0.80 -19.31 6.47
CA ALA A 349 -0.04 -20.29 7.18
C ALA A 349 0.07 -21.70 6.60
N ALA A 350 0.19 -21.82 5.27
CA ALA A 350 0.28 -23.11 4.58
C ALA A 350 1.57 -23.89 4.89
N ALA A 351 2.68 -23.21 5.23
CA ALA A 351 3.96 -23.80 5.56
C ALA A 351 4.56 -23.14 6.82
N ASN A 352 3.77 -23.06 7.89
CA ASN A 352 4.08 -22.20 9.04
C ASN A 352 5.25 -22.70 9.88
N ALA A 353 6.14 -21.74 10.21
CA ALA A 353 7.12 -21.88 11.29
C ALA A 353 7.17 -20.55 12.07
N LEU A 354 7.24 -20.63 13.39
CA LEU A 354 7.31 -19.43 14.26
C LEU A 354 8.56 -18.59 13.94
N ILE A 355 8.37 -17.35 13.54
CA ILE A 355 9.45 -16.40 13.28
C ILE A 355 9.88 -15.77 14.61
N ARG A 356 11.00 -16.27 15.14
CA ARG A 356 11.57 -15.81 16.41
C ARG A 356 13.10 -15.77 16.34
N PRO A 357 13.70 -14.63 15.92
CA PRO A 357 15.14 -14.47 15.88
C PRO A 357 15.76 -14.45 17.30
N LEU A 358 17.06 -14.62 17.37
CA LEU A 358 17.84 -14.44 18.60
C LEU A 358 18.31 -12.99 18.73
N SER A 359 18.67 -12.61 19.96
CA SER A 359 19.32 -11.33 20.25
C SER A 359 20.64 -11.56 20.96
N GLU A 360 21.62 -10.68 20.75
CA GLU A 360 22.81 -10.60 21.58
C GLU A 360 22.53 -9.69 22.77
N TYR A 361 22.66 -10.22 23.97
CA TYR A 361 22.47 -9.43 25.19
C TYR A 361 23.72 -8.62 25.51
N VAL A 362 23.57 -7.30 25.55
CA VAL A 362 24.65 -6.35 25.86
C VAL A 362 24.46 -5.61 27.20
N GLY A 363 23.55 -6.09 28.02
CA GLY A 363 23.26 -5.51 29.34
C GLY A 363 24.27 -5.95 30.41
N SER A 364 23.89 -5.77 31.70
CA SER A 364 24.70 -6.15 32.84
C SER A 364 24.91 -7.67 32.88
N ALA A 365 26.05 -8.09 33.40
CA ALA A 365 26.27 -9.50 33.76
C ALA A 365 25.21 -9.98 34.77
N GLU A 366 25.09 -11.29 34.91
CA GLU A 366 24.16 -11.90 35.86
C GLU A 366 24.29 -11.30 37.26
N ARG A 367 23.17 -10.92 37.85
CA ARG A 367 23.08 -10.33 39.19
C ARG A 367 22.14 -11.15 40.05
N HIS A 368 22.50 -11.34 41.32
CA HIS A 368 21.65 -11.99 42.29
C HIS A 368 21.04 -10.93 43.24
N ILE A 369 19.78 -11.14 43.61
CA ILE A 369 19.15 -10.35 44.66
C ILE A 369 19.79 -10.77 46.00
N THR A 370 20.47 -9.84 46.64
CA THR A 370 20.94 -10.02 48.00
C THR A 370 19.78 -9.80 48.95
N ALA A 371 19.46 -10.83 49.78
CA ALA A 371 18.42 -10.76 50.78
C ALA A 371 18.76 -9.70 51.86
#